data_3fcbf6b22eda6fae5e5168f7bbee4ad5
#
_entry.id   3fcbf6b22eda6fae5e5168f7bbee4ad5
#
_cell.length_a   1.000
_cell.length_b   1.000
_cell.length_c   1.000
_cell.angle_alpha   90.00
_cell.angle_beta   90.00
_cell.angle_gamma   90.00
#
_symmetry.space_group_name_H-M   'P 1'
#
loop_
_entity.id
_entity.type
_entity.pdbx_description
1 polymer ?
#
loop_
_entity_poly.entity_id
_entity_poly.type
_entity_poly.pdbx_seq_one_letter_code
_entity_poly.pdbx_strand_id
1 'polypeptide(L)'
;AYGTASDASGRFTIINIPPGKYAMKVDMIGYKSVQMDELVVSVNRTTSLDIEMEQTVIEGEVVTVEVSRLTQKKDQTGTIKNISSEEIDALPVENIGNVINMQAGVVNGHFRGGRNTEVTYMVDGVQVDESFGGGSAAVDIQPEAVQDLEIITGTFNAEYGRAMSGVVNMVTRDGGPKFEGSISGATSSFYTNSTDSNGDEIFIGLSPSLNRSEDLKFSLGGPILGDKVTFFTNLRKQTNKGHLNGFRIFTVTDSSDFYSDDPDEWISSKSGDSSYVPMNTADNVSALLKVGFNLFKGIRFSLLNSYSDDTWYWYD
;
A
#
# COMPACT_ATOMS: atom_id res chain seq x y z
N ALA A 1 0.47 -23.77 -13.50
CA ALA A 1 1.83 -24.14 -13.12
C ALA A 1 2.80 -23.65 -14.20
N TYR A 2 3.91 -23.07 -13.77
CA TYR A 2 5.04 -22.69 -14.62
C TYR A 2 6.04 -23.83 -14.64
N GLY A 3 6.75 -24.04 -15.74
CA GLY A 3 7.76 -25.10 -15.82
C GLY A 3 8.64 -24.97 -17.06
N THR A 4 9.84 -25.51 -16.95
CA THR A 4 10.82 -25.57 -18.04
C THR A 4 11.68 -26.83 -17.87
N ALA A 5 12.46 -27.18 -18.88
CA ALA A 5 13.52 -28.17 -18.79
C ALA A 5 14.87 -27.47 -18.81
N SER A 6 15.88 -28.09 -18.14
CA SER A 6 17.26 -27.61 -18.24
C SER A 6 17.90 -27.99 -19.59
N ASP A 7 18.88 -27.18 -20.01
CA ASP A 7 19.75 -27.50 -21.13
C ASP A 7 20.83 -28.56 -20.77
N ALA A 8 21.65 -28.92 -21.72
CA ALA A 8 22.71 -29.91 -21.50
C ALA A 8 23.79 -29.46 -20.50
N SER A 9 23.86 -28.18 -20.17
CA SER A 9 24.77 -27.63 -19.17
C SER A 9 24.08 -27.46 -17.80
N GLY A 10 22.84 -27.94 -17.64
CA GLY A 10 22.06 -27.84 -16.42
C GLY A 10 21.39 -26.47 -16.21
N ARG A 11 21.47 -25.53 -17.17
CA ARG A 11 20.85 -24.22 -17.04
C ARG A 11 19.39 -24.27 -17.43
N PHE A 12 18.58 -23.54 -16.67
CA PHE A 12 17.15 -23.37 -16.95
C PHE A 12 16.74 -21.91 -16.76
N THR A 13 15.65 -21.51 -17.39
CA THR A 13 15.04 -20.19 -17.20
C THR A 13 13.54 -20.34 -17.31
N ILE A 14 12.82 -19.80 -16.33
CA ILE A 14 11.38 -19.66 -16.36
C ILE A 14 11.08 -18.15 -16.38
N ILE A 15 10.38 -17.71 -17.41
CA ILE A 15 10.07 -16.29 -17.65
C ILE A 15 8.61 -15.99 -17.34
N ASN A 16 8.29 -14.71 -17.14
CA ASN A 16 6.93 -14.20 -16.93
C ASN A 16 6.22 -14.83 -15.73
N ILE A 17 6.96 -15.05 -14.62
CA ILE A 17 6.36 -15.43 -13.34
C ILE A 17 5.95 -14.14 -12.64
N PRO A 18 4.66 -13.97 -12.26
CA PRO A 18 4.23 -12.83 -11.47
C PRO A 18 4.98 -12.76 -10.13
N PRO A 19 5.14 -11.56 -9.53
CA PRO A 19 5.67 -11.44 -8.18
C PRO A 19 4.84 -12.23 -7.17
N GLY A 20 5.52 -12.86 -6.21
CA GLY A 20 4.85 -13.67 -5.19
C GLY A 20 5.74 -14.79 -4.64
N LYS A 21 5.15 -15.62 -3.79
CA LYS A 21 5.79 -16.82 -3.22
C LYS A 21 5.36 -18.05 -3.99
N TYR A 22 6.32 -18.91 -4.30
CA TYR A 22 6.12 -20.13 -5.07
C TYR A 22 6.81 -21.31 -4.43
N ALA A 23 6.25 -22.50 -4.62
CA ALA A 23 6.96 -23.75 -4.41
C ALA A 23 7.52 -24.22 -5.77
N MET A 24 8.77 -24.65 -5.77
CA MET A 24 9.44 -25.21 -6.94
C MET A 24 9.80 -26.65 -6.69
N LYS A 25 9.54 -27.52 -7.67
CA LYS A 25 9.95 -28.91 -7.66
C LYS A 25 10.86 -29.18 -8.85
N VAL A 26 11.98 -29.85 -8.58
CA VAL A 26 12.96 -30.25 -9.60
C VAL A 26 13.08 -31.76 -9.60
N ASP A 27 12.85 -32.36 -10.74
CA ASP A 27 12.89 -33.78 -10.94
C ASP A 27 13.90 -34.14 -12.05
N MET A 28 14.74 -35.16 -11.82
CA MET A 28 15.65 -35.72 -12.82
C MET A 28 15.73 -37.23 -12.65
N ILE A 29 15.74 -37.96 -13.74
CA ILE A 29 15.84 -39.42 -13.70
C ILE A 29 17.18 -39.85 -13.10
N GLY A 30 17.12 -40.68 -12.05
CA GLY A 30 18.32 -41.18 -11.32
C GLY A 30 18.79 -40.23 -10.20
N TYR A 31 18.04 -39.19 -9.91
CA TYR A 31 18.31 -38.26 -8.82
C TYR A 31 17.09 -38.14 -7.89
N LYS A 32 17.33 -37.77 -6.63
CA LYS A 32 16.26 -37.42 -5.69
C LYS A 32 15.59 -36.15 -6.13
N SER A 33 14.26 -36.11 -6.04
CA SER A 33 13.49 -34.89 -6.26
C SER A 33 13.85 -33.82 -5.23
N VAL A 34 14.11 -32.61 -5.67
CA VAL A 34 14.34 -31.46 -4.79
C VAL A 34 13.10 -30.58 -4.78
N GLN A 35 12.55 -30.31 -3.61
CA GLN A 35 11.46 -29.37 -3.42
C GLN A 35 11.96 -28.17 -2.63
N MET A 36 11.67 -26.98 -3.11
CA MET A 36 11.93 -25.70 -2.47
C MET A 36 10.60 -25.02 -2.23
N ASP A 37 10.31 -24.75 -0.98
CA ASP A 37 9.14 -23.97 -0.58
C ASP A 37 9.54 -22.51 -0.35
N GLU A 38 8.58 -21.61 -0.42
CA GLU A 38 8.77 -20.16 -0.17
C GLU A 38 9.77 -19.42 -1.09
N LEU A 39 9.89 -19.85 -2.34
CA LEU A 39 10.66 -19.13 -3.33
C LEU A 39 9.99 -17.79 -3.67
N VAL A 40 10.66 -16.69 -3.34
CA VAL A 40 10.13 -15.34 -3.60
C VAL A 40 10.56 -14.86 -4.98
N VAL A 41 9.59 -14.47 -5.79
CA VAL A 41 9.78 -13.79 -7.07
C VAL A 41 9.35 -12.33 -6.89
N SER A 42 10.27 -11.39 -7.10
CA SER A 42 10.02 -9.95 -7.00
C SER A 42 9.89 -9.33 -8.40
N VAL A 43 9.21 -8.19 -8.46
CA VAL A 43 9.02 -7.43 -9.71
C VAL A 43 10.37 -7.00 -10.30
N ASN A 44 10.47 -7.01 -11.64
CA ASN A 44 11.64 -6.57 -12.42
C ASN A 44 12.98 -7.23 -12.00
N ARG A 45 12.93 -8.39 -11.34
CA ARG A 45 14.12 -9.12 -10.89
C ARG A 45 14.13 -10.56 -11.39
N THR A 46 15.33 -11.08 -11.58
CA THR A 46 15.56 -12.50 -11.83
C THR A 46 16.05 -13.13 -10.52
N THR A 47 15.31 -14.10 -10.01
CA THR A 47 15.77 -14.95 -8.90
C THR A 47 16.69 -16.01 -9.47
N SER A 48 17.95 -16.03 -9.03
CA SER A 48 18.94 -17.04 -9.44
C SER A 48 19.01 -18.14 -8.38
N LEU A 49 19.02 -19.37 -8.83
CA LEU A 49 19.04 -20.55 -7.97
C LEU A 49 20.13 -21.51 -8.49
N ASP A 50 20.96 -22.02 -7.57
CA ASP A 50 21.85 -23.14 -7.81
C ASP A 50 21.30 -24.34 -7.04
N ILE A 51 21.00 -25.43 -7.77
CA ILE A 51 20.31 -26.59 -7.23
C ILE A 51 21.21 -27.80 -7.37
N GLU A 52 21.64 -28.35 -6.25
CA GLU A 52 22.40 -29.59 -6.19
C GLU A 52 21.44 -30.76 -6.01
N MET A 53 21.57 -31.78 -6.85
CA MET A 53 20.76 -32.99 -6.79
C MET A 53 21.62 -34.21 -6.44
N GLU A 54 21.16 -35.02 -5.50
CA GLU A 54 21.81 -36.27 -5.08
C GLU A 54 21.38 -37.43 -5.96
N GLN A 55 22.33 -38.24 -6.41
CA GLN A 55 22.00 -39.48 -7.14
C GLN A 55 21.29 -40.48 -6.24
N THR A 56 20.27 -41.12 -6.75
CA THR A 56 19.56 -42.18 -6.05
C THR A 56 19.22 -43.34 -6.99
N VAL A 57 19.26 -44.56 -6.47
CA VAL A 57 18.75 -45.75 -7.15
C VAL A 57 17.30 -46.08 -6.74
N ILE A 58 16.71 -45.30 -5.85
CA ILE A 58 15.34 -45.51 -5.34
C ILE A 58 14.49 -44.34 -5.81
N GLU A 59 13.50 -44.60 -6.66
CA GLU A 59 12.51 -43.58 -7.10
C GLU A 59 11.59 -43.20 -5.90
N GLY A 60 11.45 -41.89 -5.67
CA GLY A 60 10.44 -41.38 -4.75
C GLY A 60 10.91 -40.64 -3.49
N GLU A 61 12.23 -40.60 -3.19
CA GLU A 61 12.71 -39.71 -2.13
C GLU A 61 12.69 -38.24 -2.52
N VAL A 62 12.04 -37.41 -1.73
CA VAL A 62 11.98 -35.95 -1.89
C VAL A 62 12.82 -35.30 -0.80
N VAL A 63 13.74 -34.44 -1.19
CA VAL A 63 14.52 -33.61 -0.24
C VAL A 63 13.95 -32.19 -0.26
N THR A 64 13.50 -31.70 0.88
CA THR A 64 13.06 -30.30 1.01
C THR A 64 14.27 -29.45 1.40
N VAL A 65 14.55 -28.41 0.62
CA VAL A 65 15.65 -27.47 0.84
C VAL A 65 15.07 -26.09 1.16
N GLU A 66 15.48 -25.52 2.29
CA GLU A 66 15.18 -24.10 2.58
C GLU A 66 16.06 -23.19 1.73
N VAL A 67 15.44 -22.25 1.02
CA VAL A 67 16.16 -21.31 0.15
C VAL A 67 16.70 -20.16 0.99
N SER A 68 18.01 -20.08 1.11
CA SER A 68 18.68 -18.89 1.65
C SER A 68 18.65 -17.74 0.64
N ARG A 69 18.12 -16.58 1.05
CA ARG A 69 18.07 -15.35 0.22
C ARG A 69 19.48 -14.82 -0.08
N LEU A 70 20.07 -15.21 -1.18
CA LEU A 70 21.27 -14.57 -1.71
C LEU A 70 21.01 -14.09 -3.14
N THR A 71 20.32 -12.95 -3.27
CA THR A 71 20.10 -12.31 -4.58
C THR A 71 20.75 -10.94 -4.59
N GLN A 72 22.08 -10.89 -4.79
CA GLN A 72 22.77 -9.65 -5.16
C GLN A 72 23.08 -9.70 -6.66
N LYS A 73 22.44 -8.81 -7.43
CA LYS A 73 22.88 -8.52 -8.80
C LYS A 73 24.11 -7.65 -8.73
N LYS A 74 25.28 -8.16 -9.17
CA LYS A 74 26.58 -7.44 -9.14
C LYS A 74 26.65 -6.22 -10.08
N ASP A 75 25.74 -6.08 -11.04
CA ASP A 75 25.80 -5.07 -12.12
C ASP A 75 24.73 -3.97 -12.00
N GLN A 76 24.19 -3.74 -10.80
CA GLN A 76 23.23 -2.66 -10.58
C GLN A 76 23.94 -1.36 -10.27
N THR A 77 23.85 -0.38 -11.18
CA THR A 77 24.38 0.99 -11.00
C THR A 77 23.45 1.86 -10.16
N GLY A 78 22.15 1.51 -10.06
CA GLY A 78 21.16 2.16 -9.21
C GLY A 78 20.94 1.41 -7.89
N THR A 79 20.45 2.11 -6.87
CA THR A 79 19.98 1.47 -5.64
C THR A 79 18.53 1.06 -5.82
N ILE A 80 18.31 -0.25 -5.90
CA ILE A 80 16.94 -0.83 -5.97
C ILE A 80 16.63 -1.48 -4.63
N LYS A 81 15.53 -1.10 -4.02
CA LYS A 81 14.98 -1.71 -2.82
C LYS A 81 13.62 -2.32 -3.16
N ASN A 82 13.49 -3.62 -2.93
CA ASN A 82 12.20 -4.31 -2.97
C ASN A 82 11.74 -4.56 -1.55
N ILE A 83 10.47 -4.34 -1.30
CA ILE A 83 9.80 -4.51 -0.01
C ILE A 83 8.60 -5.40 -0.28
N SER A 84 8.62 -6.59 0.29
CA SER A 84 7.53 -7.57 0.11
C SER A 84 6.30 -7.21 0.93
N SER A 85 5.16 -7.81 0.59
CA SER A 85 3.93 -7.65 1.36
C SER A 85 4.11 -8.00 2.83
N GLU A 86 4.89 -9.05 3.16
CA GLU A 86 5.14 -9.44 4.55
C GLU A 86 5.97 -8.39 5.31
N GLU A 87 6.93 -7.75 4.62
CA GLU A 87 7.69 -6.66 5.23
C GLU A 87 6.79 -5.43 5.44
N ILE A 88 5.89 -5.12 4.50
CA ILE A 88 4.90 -4.04 4.63
C ILE A 88 3.92 -4.32 5.76
N ASP A 89 3.35 -5.53 5.83
CA ASP A 89 2.39 -5.95 6.85
C ASP A 89 2.99 -5.95 8.27
N ALA A 90 4.33 -6.12 8.39
CA ALA A 90 5.05 -6.05 9.67
C ALA A 90 5.33 -4.62 10.15
N LEU A 91 5.17 -3.61 9.29
CA LEU A 91 5.42 -2.22 9.65
C LEU A 91 4.17 -1.57 10.26
N PRO A 92 4.30 -0.77 11.32
CA PRO A 92 3.18 -0.04 11.91
C PRO A 92 2.90 1.24 11.08
N VAL A 93 2.50 1.06 9.82
CA VAL A 93 2.27 2.17 8.88
C VAL A 93 0.82 2.19 8.41
N GLU A 94 0.29 3.38 8.17
CA GLU A 94 -1.09 3.60 7.74
C GLU A 94 -1.23 3.74 6.22
N ASN A 95 -0.17 4.15 5.54
CA ASN A 95 -0.17 4.38 4.09
C ASN A 95 1.18 4.03 3.46
N ILE A 96 1.18 3.82 2.15
CA ILE A 96 2.37 3.46 1.37
C ILE A 96 3.43 4.58 1.38
N GLY A 97 3.01 5.84 1.45
CA GLY A 97 3.94 6.97 1.56
C GLY A 97 4.85 6.87 2.78
N ASN A 98 4.33 6.37 3.91
CA ASN A 98 5.13 6.13 5.11
C ASN A 98 6.17 5.03 4.87
N VAL A 99 5.80 3.93 4.20
CA VAL A 99 6.75 2.85 3.83
C VAL A 99 7.89 3.41 2.95
N ILE A 100 7.54 4.24 1.98
CA ILE A 100 8.50 4.89 1.07
C ILE A 100 9.43 5.83 1.85
N ASN A 101 8.89 6.65 2.75
CA ASN A 101 9.67 7.60 3.55
C ASN A 101 10.61 6.93 4.57
N MET A 102 10.36 5.67 4.93
CA MET A 102 11.27 4.88 5.78
C MET A 102 12.51 4.39 5.04
N GLN A 103 12.56 4.54 3.71
CA GLN A 103 13.69 4.03 2.93
C GLN A 103 14.89 4.98 2.95
N ALA A 104 16.08 4.40 2.95
CA ALA A 104 17.33 5.18 2.95
C ALA A 104 17.40 6.10 1.71
N GLY A 105 17.63 7.39 1.96
CA GLY A 105 17.71 8.41 0.90
C GLY A 105 16.37 9.00 0.48
N VAL A 106 15.29 8.69 1.21
CA VAL A 106 13.97 9.32 1.01
C VAL A 106 13.60 10.13 2.24
N VAL A 107 13.24 11.39 2.06
CA VAL A 107 12.79 12.29 3.11
C VAL A 107 11.60 13.10 2.60
N ASN A 108 10.42 12.93 3.18
CA ASN A 108 9.20 13.63 2.80
C ASN A 108 8.91 13.59 1.29
N GLY A 109 9.06 12.42 0.67
CA GLY A 109 8.86 12.25 -0.78
C GLY A 109 10.00 12.75 -1.66
N HIS A 110 11.07 13.30 -1.09
CA HIS A 110 12.28 13.73 -1.81
C HIS A 110 13.29 12.58 -1.86
N PHE A 111 13.68 12.17 -3.04
CA PHE A 111 14.64 11.10 -3.26
C PHE A 111 16.02 11.68 -3.49
N ARG A 112 16.99 11.36 -2.61
CA ARG A 112 18.37 11.83 -2.64
C ARG A 112 18.53 13.35 -2.83
N GLY A 113 17.59 14.13 -2.28
CA GLY A 113 17.58 15.59 -2.38
C GLY A 113 17.04 16.14 -3.70
N GLY A 114 16.49 15.26 -4.58
CA GLY A 114 15.75 15.68 -5.77
C GLY A 114 14.36 16.24 -5.39
N ARG A 115 13.65 16.77 -6.37
CA ARG A 115 12.30 17.28 -6.16
C ARG A 115 11.29 16.13 -6.12
N ASN A 116 10.25 16.26 -5.31
CA ASN A 116 9.16 15.30 -5.30
C ASN A 116 8.46 15.17 -6.67
N THR A 117 8.39 16.25 -7.45
CA THR A 117 7.84 16.27 -8.83
C THR A 117 8.69 15.50 -9.86
N GLU A 118 9.87 15.03 -9.47
CA GLU A 118 10.80 14.28 -10.29
C GLU A 118 10.73 12.77 -10.03
N VAL A 119 9.79 12.35 -9.17
CA VAL A 119 9.53 10.95 -8.85
C VAL A 119 8.43 10.42 -9.75
N THR A 120 8.65 9.24 -10.33
CA THR A 120 7.65 8.54 -11.12
C THR A 120 7.00 7.44 -10.27
N TYR A 121 5.68 7.45 -10.20
CA TYR A 121 4.88 6.44 -9.54
C TYR A 121 4.22 5.51 -10.57
N MET A 122 4.29 4.21 -10.31
CA MET A 122 3.72 3.18 -11.16
C MET A 122 2.89 2.20 -10.34
N VAL A 123 1.80 1.73 -10.92
CA VAL A 123 0.97 0.64 -10.38
C VAL A 123 0.84 -0.44 -11.44
N ASP A 124 1.25 -1.66 -11.12
CA ASP A 124 1.29 -2.79 -12.04
C ASP A 124 1.98 -2.46 -13.39
N GLY A 125 3.02 -1.63 -13.36
CA GLY A 125 3.78 -1.19 -14.53
C GLY A 125 3.15 -0.04 -15.31
N VAL A 126 2.01 0.50 -14.89
CA VAL A 126 1.37 1.68 -15.49
C VAL A 126 1.71 2.92 -14.68
N GLN A 127 2.18 3.96 -15.35
CA GLN A 127 2.50 5.23 -14.72
C GLN A 127 1.21 5.95 -14.26
N VAL A 128 1.21 6.36 -12.98
CA VAL A 128 0.05 6.96 -12.29
C VAL A 128 0.43 8.25 -11.58
N ASP A 129 1.30 9.06 -12.18
CA ASP A 129 1.71 10.34 -11.61
C ASP A 129 0.56 11.35 -11.65
N GLU A 130 0.52 12.22 -10.67
CA GLU A 130 -0.39 13.35 -10.67
C GLU A 130 -0.03 14.33 -11.80
N SER A 131 -1.03 14.69 -12.63
CA SER A 131 -0.80 15.51 -13.82
C SER A 131 -0.61 17.01 -13.49
N PHE A 132 -1.12 17.47 -12.35
CA PHE A 132 -1.02 18.85 -11.90
C PHE A 132 -0.32 18.91 -10.54
N GLY A 133 0.85 19.53 -10.52
CA GLY A 133 1.65 19.72 -9.30
C GLY A 133 2.75 18.69 -9.08
N GLY A 134 2.57 17.46 -9.49
CA GLY A 134 3.57 16.39 -9.37
C GLY A 134 3.92 16.00 -7.92
N GLY A 135 4.58 14.88 -7.76
CA GLY A 135 5.17 14.48 -6.46
C GLY A 135 4.34 13.51 -5.65
N SER A 136 3.19 13.07 -6.17
CA SER A 136 2.41 11.99 -5.56
C SER A 136 1.85 11.05 -6.64
N ALA A 137 1.42 9.87 -6.22
CA ALA A 137 0.63 9.00 -7.06
C ALA A 137 -0.79 9.56 -7.17
N ALA A 138 -1.33 9.59 -8.40
CA ALA A 138 -2.72 9.98 -8.65
C ALA A 138 -3.73 8.94 -8.15
N VAL A 139 -3.26 7.77 -7.71
CA VAL A 139 -4.07 6.66 -7.21
C VAL A 139 -3.59 6.30 -5.82
N ASP A 140 -4.50 6.31 -4.85
CA ASP A 140 -4.21 5.84 -3.49
C ASP A 140 -4.31 4.31 -3.44
N ILE A 141 -3.18 3.67 -3.16
CA ILE A 141 -3.09 2.22 -2.97
C ILE A 141 -2.79 1.94 -1.51
N GLN A 142 -3.68 1.21 -0.88
CA GLN A 142 -3.52 0.84 0.53
C GLN A 142 -2.38 -0.19 0.70
N PRO A 143 -1.62 -0.16 1.81
CA PRO A 143 -0.53 -1.11 2.08
C PRO A 143 -0.96 -2.57 1.93
N GLU A 144 -2.15 -2.91 2.39
CA GLU A 144 -2.72 -4.25 2.35
C GLU A 144 -3.01 -4.73 0.92
N ALA A 145 -3.08 -3.83 -0.05
CA ALA A 145 -3.29 -4.17 -1.46
C ALA A 145 -1.98 -4.36 -2.24
N VAL A 146 -0.82 -4.04 -1.62
CA VAL A 146 0.50 -4.16 -2.27
C VAL A 146 1.09 -5.54 -2.05
N GLN A 147 1.50 -6.19 -3.14
CA GLN A 147 2.23 -7.46 -3.14
C GLN A 147 3.73 -7.25 -3.06
N ASP A 148 4.24 -6.28 -3.81
CA ASP A 148 5.66 -5.93 -3.88
C ASP A 148 5.80 -4.44 -4.17
N LEU A 149 6.70 -3.78 -3.45
CA LEU A 149 7.01 -2.36 -3.63
C LEU A 149 8.47 -2.24 -4.03
N GLU A 150 8.72 -1.78 -5.25
CA GLU A 150 10.05 -1.52 -5.75
C GLU A 150 10.34 -0.02 -5.72
N ILE A 151 11.44 0.34 -5.08
CA ILE A 151 11.91 1.73 -5.00
C ILE A 151 13.29 1.81 -5.64
N ILE A 152 13.41 2.61 -6.70
CA ILE A 152 14.65 2.80 -7.44
C ILE A 152 15.13 4.23 -7.21
N THR A 153 16.37 4.38 -6.76
CA THR A 153 16.99 5.68 -6.57
C THR A 153 18.34 5.74 -7.26
N GLY A 154 18.68 6.88 -7.84
CA GLY A 154 19.96 7.11 -8.52
C GLY A 154 19.86 6.92 -10.02
N THR A 155 20.55 5.93 -10.59
CA THR A 155 20.56 5.69 -12.04
C THR A 155 19.35 4.84 -12.44
N PHE A 156 18.58 5.29 -13.42
CA PHE A 156 17.40 4.59 -13.94
C PHE A 156 17.68 4.03 -15.32
N ASN A 157 17.00 2.94 -15.66
CA ASN A 157 16.95 2.43 -17.01
C ASN A 157 16.14 3.38 -17.91
N ALA A 158 16.42 3.38 -19.21
CA ALA A 158 15.70 4.22 -20.18
C ALA A 158 14.19 3.91 -20.30
N GLU A 159 13.74 2.78 -19.78
CA GLU A 159 12.33 2.41 -19.70
C GLU A 159 11.49 3.32 -18.77
N TYR A 160 12.14 3.92 -17.76
CA TYR A 160 11.49 4.85 -16.83
C TYR A 160 11.58 6.28 -17.39
N GLY A 161 10.70 6.58 -18.35
CA GLY A 161 10.58 7.94 -18.88
C GLY A 161 10.17 8.93 -17.78
N ARG A 162 10.66 10.18 -17.86
CA ARG A 162 10.31 11.30 -16.96
C ARG A 162 10.82 11.19 -15.51
N ALA A 163 11.34 10.04 -15.05
CA ALA A 163 11.96 9.91 -13.74
C ALA A 163 13.32 10.62 -13.71
N MET A 164 13.55 11.50 -12.73
CA MET A 164 14.82 12.20 -12.55
C MET A 164 15.42 11.99 -11.15
N SER A 165 14.62 11.73 -10.14
CA SER A 165 15.11 11.53 -8.77
C SER A 165 14.75 10.16 -8.18
N GLY A 166 13.61 9.58 -8.54
CA GLY A 166 13.16 8.28 -8.03
C GLY A 166 12.08 7.62 -8.89
N VAL A 167 11.98 6.29 -8.76
CA VAL A 167 10.85 5.51 -9.28
C VAL A 167 10.30 4.68 -8.15
N VAL A 168 8.98 4.72 -8.00
CA VAL A 168 8.22 3.90 -7.07
C VAL A 168 7.28 3.03 -7.89
N ASN A 169 7.48 1.73 -7.89
CA ASN A 169 6.63 0.79 -8.61
C ASN A 169 5.93 -0.13 -7.62
N MET A 170 4.61 -0.01 -7.54
CA MET A 170 3.73 -0.78 -6.68
C MET A 170 3.10 -1.90 -7.51
N VAL A 171 3.31 -3.14 -7.09
CA VAL A 171 2.62 -4.29 -7.67
C VAL A 171 1.48 -4.67 -6.74
N THR A 172 0.26 -4.64 -7.23
CA THR A 172 -0.92 -4.96 -6.45
C THR A 172 -1.10 -6.47 -6.29
N ARG A 173 -1.69 -6.89 -5.18
CA ARG A 173 -1.98 -8.31 -4.91
C ARG A 173 -2.92 -8.88 -5.96
N ASP A 174 -2.71 -10.15 -6.28
CA ASP A 174 -3.59 -10.93 -7.13
C ASP A 174 -4.41 -11.92 -6.32
N GLY A 175 -5.56 -12.33 -6.85
CA GLY A 175 -6.29 -13.46 -6.29
C GLY A 175 -5.53 -14.77 -6.48
N GLY A 176 -5.40 -15.53 -5.39
CA GLY A 176 -4.80 -16.86 -5.39
C GLY A 176 -5.75 -17.99 -5.79
N PRO A 177 -5.25 -19.24 -5.80
CA PRO A 177 -6.08 -20.44 -6.06
C PRO A 177 -7.00 -20.82 -4.88
N LYS A 178 -6.83 -20.17 -3.73
CA LYS A 178 -7.64 -20.33 -2.53
C LYS A 178 -8.19 -18.99 -2.10
N PHE A 179 -9.29 -19.01 -1.36
CA PHE A 179 -9.79 -17.81 -0.72
C PHE A 179 -8.91 -17.44 0.46
N GLU A 180 -8.41 -16.23 0.44
CA GLU A 180 -7.63 -15.61 1.51
C GLU A 180 -8.18 -14.21 1.75
N GLY A 181 -8.28 -13.81 3.01
CA GLY A 181 -8.81 -12.49 3.33
C GLY A 181 -8.52 -12.10 4.76
N SER A 182 -8.63 -10.82 5.02
CA SER A 182 -8.48 -10.25 6.35
C SER A 182 -9.54 -9.19 6.61
N ILE A 183 -9.89 -9.04 7.87
CA ILE A 183 -10.68 -7.94 8.37
C ILE A 183 -9.97 -7.40 9.60
N SER A 184 -9.79 -6.10 9.65
CA SER A 184 -9.25 -5.42 10.81
C SER A 184 -10.00 -4.14 11.10
N GLY A 185 -10.05 -3.77 12.38
CA GLY A 185 -10.66 -2.54 12.83
C GLY A 185 -9.82 -1.94 13.94
N ALA A 186 -9.63 -0.63 13.89
CA ALA A 186 -8.98 0.14 14.93
C ALA A 186 -9.85 1.34 15.30
N THR A 187 -9.80 1.70 16.57
CA THR A 187 -10.43 2.93 17.06
C THR A 187 -9.52 3.59 18.06
N SER A 188 -9.51 4.90 18.07
CA SER A 188 -8.69 5.66 19.00
C SER A 188 -9.40 6.91 19.49
N SER A 189 -8.87 7.47 20.58
CA SER A 189 -9.32 8.73 21.12
C SER A 189 -8.15 9.50 21.73
N PHE A 190 -8.35 10.78 21.94
CA PHE A 190 -7.41 11.63 22.64
C PHE A 190 -7.85 11.74 24.09
N TYR A 191 -6.89 11.72 25.00
CA TYR A 191 -7.10 11.98 26.41
C TYR A 191 -6.10 13.04 26.87
N THR A 192 -6.63 14.06 27.53
CA THR A 192 -5.81 15.09 28.15
C THR A 192 -6.54 15.65 29.38
N ASN A 193 -5.79 16.03 30.38
CA ASN A 193 -6.25 16.79 31.54
C ASN A 193 -5.51 18.13 31.63
N SER A 194 -4.98 18.62 30.52
CA SER A 194 -4.28 19.89 30.46
C SER A 194 -5.27 21.05 30.66
N THR A 195 -4.96 21.92 31.60
CA THR A 195 -5.71 23.14 31.88
C THR A 195 -4.85 24.38 31.63
N ASP A 196 -5.50 25.49 31.34
CA ASP A 196 -4.86 26.79 31.24
C ASP A 196 -4.49 27.37 32.65
N SER A 197 -3.99 28.61 32.67
CA SER A 197 -3.63 29.30 33.90
C SER A 197 -4.83 29.59 34.85
N ASN A 198 -6.06 29.53 34.32
CA ASN A 198 -7.29 29.76 35.09
C ASN A 198 -7.90 28.44 35.59
N GLY A 199 -7.37 27.28 35.15
CA GLY A 199 -7.87 25.95 35.47
C GLY A 199 -8.92 25.44 34.48
N ASP A 200 -9.15 26.14 33.36
CA ASP A 200 -10.09 25.73 32.33
C ASP A 200 -9.46 24.71 31.39
N GLU A 201 -10.24 23.76 30.88
CA GLU A 201 -9.78 22.75 29.93
C GLU A 201 -9.29 23.42 28.64
N ILE A 202 -8.03 23.17 28.24
CA ILE A 202 -7.47 23.66 26.97
C ILE A 202 -8.13 23.00 25.79
N PHE A 203 -8.40 21.68 25.90
CA PHE A 203 -9.05 20.88 24.86
C PHE A 203 -10.47 20.51 25.31
N ILE A 204 -11.41 21.37 24.99
CA ILE A 204 -12.79 21.25 25.42
C ILE A 204 -13.50 20.04 24.85
N GLY A 205 -14.32 19.36 25.66
CA GLY A 205 -15.20 18.27 25.23
C GLY A 205 -14.48 17.03 24.71
N LEU A 206 -13.19 16.84 25.02
CA LEU A 206 -12.49 15.59 24.82
C LEU A 206 -12.88 14.60 25.93
N SER A 207 -14.06 14.05 25.81
CA SER A 207 -14.46 12.92 26.65
C SER A 207 -13.68 11.67 26.22
N PRO A 208 -13.29 10.77 27.13
CA PRO A 208 -12.65 9.50 26.78
C PRO A 208 -13.67 8.56 26.10
N SER A 209 -13.94 8.84 24.84
CA SER A 209 -14.77 8.02 23.97
C SER A 209 -13.89 7.41 22.87
N LEU A 210 -14.08 6.13 22.58
CA LEU A 210 -13.30 5.42 21.56
C LEU A 210 -13.72 5.73 20.12
N ASN A 211 -14.31 6.88 19.84
CA ASN A 211 -14.89 7.20 18.54
C ASN A 211 -14.29 8.44 17.85
N ARG A 212 -13.10 8.87 18.25
CA ARG A 212 -12.45 10.04 17.63
C ARG A 212 -11.75 9.67 16.32
N SER A 213 -11.23 8.46 16.23
CA SER A 213 -10.72 7.92 14.98
C SER A 213 -11.17 6.47 14.85
N GLU A 214 -11.66 6.11 13.67
CA GLU A 214 -12.10 4.77 13.32
C GLU A 214 -11.45 4.39 12.00
N ASP A 215 -10.88 3.18 11.90
CA ASP A 215 -10.28 2.63 10.69
C ASP A 215 -10.75 1.19 10.53
N LEU A 216 -11.50 0.93 9.47
CA LEU A 216 -12.00 -0.38 9.11
C LEU A 216 -11.38 -0.80 7.78
N LYS A 217 -10.75 -1.97 7.77
CA LYS A 217 -10.10 -2.53 6.60
C LYS A 217 -10.62 -3.93 6.32
N PHE A 218 -10.83 -4.22 5.06
CA PHE A 218 -11.25 -5.52 4.58
C PHE A 218 -10.48 -5.87 3.32
N SER A 219 -9.95 -7.09 3.25
CA SER A 219 -9.38 -7.63 2.02
C SER A 219 -9.87 -9.04 1.79
N LEU A 220 -10.08 -9.39 0.53
CA LEU A 220 -10.48 -10.73 0.10
C LEU A 220 -9.93 -11.01 -1.29
N GLY A 221 -9.29 -12.15 -1.45
CA GLY A 221 -8.83 -12.65 -2.74
C GLY A 221 -9.19 -14.12 -2.91
N GLY A 222 -9.28 -14.56 -4.16
CA GLY A 222 -9.56 -15.96 -4.43
C GLY A 222 -9.95 -16.26 -5.87
N PRO A 223 -10.31 -17.52 -6.16
CA PRO A 223 -10.74 -17.94 -7.48
C PRO A 223 -12.22 -17.60 -7.71
N ILE A 224 -12.55 -17.12 -8.94
CA ILE A 224 -13.93 -17.03 -9.43
C ILE A 224 -14.23 -18.28 -10.28
N LEU A 225 -13.31 -18.64 -11.18
CA LEU A 225 -13.44 -19.79 -12.08
C LEU A 225 -12.14 -20.61 -12.05
N GLY A 226 -11.92 -21.33 -10.96
CA GLY A 226 -10.66 -22.04 -10.71
C GLY A 226 -9.47 -21.10 -10.83
N ASP A 227 -8.39 -21.55 -11.46
CA ASP A 227 -7.18 -20.77 -11.74
C ASP A 227 -7.29 -19.87 -12.99
N LYS A 228 -8.40 -19.96 -13.74
CA LYS A 228 -8.60 -19.17 -14.96
C LYS A 228 -9.00 -17.74 -14.68
N VAL A 229 -9.83 -17.53 -13.68
CA VAL A 229 -10.30 -16.19 -13.28
C VAL A 229 -10.19 -16.08 -11.77
N THR A 230 -9.40 -15.11 -11.34
CA THR A 230 -9.17 -14.81 -9.93
C THR A 230 -9.49 -13.34 -9.64
N PHE A 231 -9.78 -13.03 -8.39
CA PHE A 231 -10.01 -11.66 -7.98
C PHE A 231 -9.28 -11.35 -6.68
N PHE A 232 -8.99 -10.07 -6.49
CA PHE A 232 -8.56 -9.51 -5.22
C PHE A 232 -9.31 -8.18 -5.01
N THR A 233 -9.82 -7.97 -3.82
CA THR A 233 -10.44 -6.71 -3.42
C THR A 233 -9.90 -6.24 -2.08
N ASN A 234 -9.75 -4.92 -1.95
CA ASN A 234 -9.40 -4.25 -0.71
C ASN A 234 -10.34 -3.06 -0.51
N LEU A 235 -10.89 -2.95 0.69
CA LEU A 235 -11.80 -1.86 1.07
C LEU A 235 -11.29 -1.27 2.38
N ARG A 236 -11.27 0.07 2.47
CA ARG A 236 -10.97 0.79 3.71
C ARG A 236 -11.95 1.93 3.91
N LYS A 237 -12.37 2.10 5.15
CA LYS A 237 -13.08 3.29 5.59
C LYS A 237 -12.39 3.83 6.82
N GLN A 238 -11.97 5.08 6.76
CA GLN A 238 -11.31 5.77 7.84
C GLN A 238 -12.06 7.07 8.16
N THR A 239 -12.34 7.30 9.44
CA THR A 239 -12.93 8.55 9.93
C THR A 239 -12.00 9.11 11.01
N ASN A 240 -11.70 10.40 10.95
CA ASN A 240 -10.91 11.09 11.94
C ASN A 240 -11.59 12.40 12.34
N LYS A 241 -11.97 12.51 13.61
CA LYS A 241 -12.60 13.72 14.18
C LYS A 241 -11.59 14.67 14.83
N GLY A 242 -10.30 14.34 14.79
CA GLY A 242 -9.26 15.16 15.39
C GLY A 242 -9.39 15.32 16.91
N HIS A 243 -8.61 16.23 17.47
CA HIS A 243 -8.57 16.52 18.90
C HIS A 243 -9.16 17.89 19.27
N LEU A 244 -9.56 18.68 18.27
CA LEU A 244 -10.14 20.00 18.49
C LEU A 244 -11.67 19.93 18.41
N ASN A 245 -12.34 20.53 19.38
CA ASN A 245 -13.76 20.79 19.37
C ASN A 245 -14.02 22.28 19.46
N GLY A 246 -15.11 22.71 18.83
CA GLY A 246 -15.71 24.01 19.03
C GLY A 246 -17.10 23.89 19.64
N PHE A 247 -17.68 25.02 20.00
CA PHE A 247 -19.08 25.12 20.37
C PHE A 247 -19.92 25.51 19.16
N ARG A 248 -21.01 24.82 18.93
CA ARG A 248 -22.01 25.23 17.96
C ARG A 248 -22.83 26.43 18.50
N ILE A 249 -22.26 27.63 18.40
CA ILE A 249 -22.91 28.89 18.84
C ILE A 249 -23.83 29.41 17.75
N PHE A 250 -23.42 29.23 16.49
CA PHE A 250 -24.14 29.74 15.32
C PHE A 250 -24.71 28.60 14.48
N THR A 251 -25.77 28.92 13.75
CA THR A 251 -26.31 28.06 12.66
C THR A 251 -26.24 28.81 11.34
N VAL A 252 -26.40 28.08 10.23
CA VAL A 252 -26.37 28.68 8.88
C VAL A 252 -27.49 29.69 8.61
N THR A 253 -28.50 29.73 9.49
CA THR A 253 -29.62 30.67 9.41
C THR A 253 -29.42 31.93 10.26
N ASP A 254 -28.36 31.95 11.07
CA ASP A 254 -28.05 33.12 11.89
C ASP A 254 -27.56 34.27 11.00
N SER A 255 -27.88 35.48 11.42
CA SER A 255 -27.48 36.72 10.74
C SER A 255 -26.79 37.64 11.73
N SER A 256 -25.91 38.51 11.21
CA SER A 256 -25.26 39.56 11.96
C SER A 256 -25.32 40.87 11.20
N ASP A 257 -25.50 41.95 11.92
CA ASP A 257 -25.43 43.30 11.38
C ASP A 257 -24.53 44.13 12.31
N PHE A 258 -23.42 44.63 11.76
CA PHE A 258 -22.40 45.41 12.40
C PHE A 258 -22.18 46.77 11.73
N TYR A 259 -23.16 47.23 10.93
CA TYR A 259 -23.03 48.45 10.15
C TYR A 259 -23.24 49.74 10.95
N SER A 260 -23.83 49.65 12.17
CA SER A 260 -23.99 50.82 13.01
C SER A 260 -22.64 51.26 13.59
N ASP A 261 -22.42 52.58 13.67
CA ASP A 261 -21.27 53.18 14.39
C ASP A 261 -21.39 52.99 15.92
N ASP A 262 -22.59 52.69 16.41
CA ASP A 262 -22.85 52.37 17.80
C ASP A 262 -22.79 50.83 18.01
N PRO A 263 -21.81 50.31 18.78
CA PRO A 263 -21.69 48.87 19.08
C PRO A 263 -22.92 48.30 19.79
N ASP A 264 -23.69 49.11 20.52
CA ASP A 264 -24.88 48.66 21.22
C ASP A 264 -26.06 48.35 20.27
N GLU A 265 -25.99 48.80 19.04
CA GLU A 265 -26.93 48.47 17.94
C GLU A 265 -26.52 47.25 17.12
N TRP A 266 -25.36 46.66 17.37
CA TRP A 266 -24.92 45.48 16.65
C TRP A 266 -25.79 44.25 16.97
N ILE A 267 -26.26 43.62 15.89
CA ILE A 267 -27.08 42.43 16.00
C ILE A 267 -26.24 41.24 15.63
N SER A 268 -26.25 40.23 16.49
CA SER A 268 -25.67 38.92 16.23
C SER A 268 -26.59 37.83 16.78
N SER A 269 -27.25 37.09 15.89
CA SER A 269 -28.05 35.95 16.30
C SER A 269 -27.16 34.77 16.62
N LYS A 270 -27.50 34.03 17.68
CA LYS A 270 -26.77 32.88 18.19
C LYS A 270 -27.79 31.79 18.49
N SER A 271 -28.24 31.09 17.42
CA SER A 271 -29.30 30.07 17.54
C SER A 271 -28.74 28.66 17.69
N GLY A 272 -27.43 28.51 17.79
CA GLY A 272 -26.79 27.21 18.04
C GLY A 272 -27.15 26.63 19.41
N ASP A 273 -27.01 25.32 19.52
CA ASP A 273 -27.34 24.54 20.71
C ASP A 273 -26.21 24.43 21.74
N SER A 274 -25.08 25.08 21.47
CA SER A 274 -23.84 25.04 22.29
C SER A 274 -23.26 23.63 22.44
N SER A 275 -23.62 22.68 21.58
CA SER A 275 -23.03 21.35 21.60
C SER A 275 -21.57 21.36 21.13
N TYR A 276 -20.77 20.42 21.63
CA TYR A 276 -19.41 20.22 21.15
C TYR A 276 -19.46 19.61 19.75
N VAL A 277 -18.74 20.21 18.81
CA VAL A 277 -18.58 19.72 17.45
C VAL A 277 -17.11 19.58 17.11
N PRO A 278 -16.69 18.50 16.45
CA PRO A 278 -15.32 18.38 15.95
C PRO A 278 -15.06 19.48 14.91
N MET A 279 -13.89 20.14 15.03
CA MET A 279 -13.57 21.25 14.13
C MET A 279 -12.91 20.79 12.83
N ASN A 280 -11.98 19.84 12.92
CA ASN A 280 -11.26 19.35 11.75
C ASN A 280 -11.53 17.86 11.60
N THR A 281 -12.38 17.49 10.67
CA THR A 281 -12.72 16.09 10.42
C THR A 281 -12.23 15.65 9.05
N ALA A 282 -11.88 14.38 8.95
CA ALA A 282 -11.53 13.75 7.71
C ALA A 282 -12.25 12.40 7.60
N ASP A 283 -12.89 12.18 6.46
CA ASP A 283 -13.49 10.90 6.09
C ASP A 283 -12.83 10.43 4.79
N ASN A 284 -12.30 9.22 4.82
CA ASN A 284 -11.68 8.58 3.66
C ASN A 284 -12.36 7.24 3.40
N VAL A 285 -12.70 6.99 2.16
CA VAL A 285 -13.19 5.70 1.67
C VAL A 285 -12.36 5.31 0.47
N SER A 286 -11.71 4.15 0.53
CA SER A 286 -10.98 3.61 -0.61
C SER A 286 -11.42 2.18 -0.92
N ALA A 287 -11.43 1.86 -2.20
CA ALA A 287 -11.77 0.54 -2.72
C ALA A 287 -10.85 0.18 -3.90
N LEU A 288 -10.35 -1.03 -3.89
CA LEU A 288 -9.58 -1.60 -4.99
C LEU A 288 -10.19 -2.94 -5.36
N LEU A 289 -10.35 -3.17 -6.66
CA LEU A 289 -10.75 -4.46 -7.22
C LEU A 289 -9.82 -4.80 -8.37
N LYS A 290 -9.16 -5.93 -8.28
CA LYS A 290 -8.35 -6.50 -9.36
C LYS A 290 -8.94 -7.84 -9.78
N VAL A 291 -9.15 -8.03 -11.09
CA VAL A 291 -9.60 -9.29 -11.67
C VAL A 291 -8.55 -9.77 -12.67
N GLY A 292 -8.01 -10.95 -12.43
CA GLY A 292 -7.02 -11.60 -13.27
C GLY A 292 -7.66 -12.68 -14.15
N PHE A 293 -7.27 -12.73 -15.42
CA PHE A 293 -7.74 -13.69 -16.41
C PHE A 293 -6.55 -14.47 -16.98
N ASN A 294 -6.48 -15.76 -16.71
CA ASN A 294 -5.47 -16.71 -17.21
C ASN A 294 -6.13 -17.65 -18.24
N LEU A 295 -6.63 -17.12 -19.36
CA LEU A 295 -7.45 -17.86 -20.31
C LEU A 295 -6.62 -18.75 -21.24
N PHE A 296 -5.37 -18.36 -21.52
CA PHE A 296 -4.46 -19.07 -22.42
C PHE A 296 -3.10 -19.26 -21.79
N LYS A 297 -2.35 -20.30 -22.20
CA LYS A 297 -0.96 -20.47 -21.74
C LYS A 297 -0.10 -19.30 -22.20
N GLY A 298 0.56 -18.64 -21.27
CA GLY A 298 1.48 -17.53 -21.52
C GLY A 298 0.82 -16.16 -21.75
N ILE A 299 -0.52 -16.08 -21.70
CA ILE A 299 -1.24 -14.80 -21.84
C ILE A 299 -2.10 -14.60 -20.60
N ARG A 300 -1.84 -13.49 -19.91
CA ARG A 300 -2.59 -13.04 -18.76
C ARG A 300 -3.12 -11.64 -19.01
N PHE A 301 -4.37 -11.43 -18.66
CA PHE A 301 -4.98 -10.11 -18.59
C PHE A 301 -5.32 -9.80 -17.14
N SER A 302 -5.23 -8.54 -16.78
CA SER A 302 -5.73 -8.04 -15.50
C SER A 302 -6.53 -6.76 -15.71
N LEU A 303 -7.61 -6.64 -14.96
CA LEU A 303 -8.38 -5.41 -14.85
C LEU A 303 -8.24 -4.91 -13.42
N LEU A 304 -7.68 -3.72 -13.26
CA LEU A 304 -7.56 -3.03 -11.98
C LEU A 304 -8.52 -1.85 -11.98
N ASN A 305 -9.34 -1.76 -10.95
CA ASN A 305 -10.17 -0.61 -10.65
C ASN A 305 -9.85 -0.12 -9.25
N SER A 306 -9.60 1.18 -9.11
CA SER A 306 -9.38 1.85 -7.83
C SER A 306 -10.34 3.02 -7.71
N TYR A 307 -10.88 3.20 -6.51
CA TYR A 307 -11.73 4.31 -6.12
C TYR A 307 -11.24 4.87 -4.80
N SER A 308 -11.14 6.17 -4.68
CA SER A 308 -10.90 6.87 -3.42
C SER A 308 -11.75 8.12 -3.35
N ASP A 309 -12.23 8.41 -2.16
CA ASP A 309 -12.98 9.62 -1.83
C ASP A 309 -12.47 10.14 -0.49
N ASP A 310 -11.86 11.31 -0.50
CA ASP A 310 -11.28 11.98 0.63
C ASP A 310 -12.04 13.27 0.89
N THR A 311 -12.78 13.31 2.00
CA THR A 311 -13.54 14.49 2.41
C THR A 311 -12.91 15.11 3.65
N TRP A 312 -12.56 16.38 3.57
CA TRP A 312 -11.94 17.16 4.63
C TRP A 312 -12.85 18.33 5.00
N TYR A 313 -13.14 18.46 6.28
CA TYR A 313 -13.87 19.61 6.79
C TYR A 313 -12.94 20.43 7.69
N TRP A 314 -12.71 21.64 7.26
CA TRP A 314 -11.97 22.62 8.03
C TRP A 314 -12.97 23.62 8.63
N TYR A 315 -12.76 23.96 9.85
CA TYR A 315 -13.55 25.00 10.52
C TYR A 315 -12.74 26.29 10.45
N ASP A 316 -13.24 27.26 9.70
CA ASP A 316 -12.70 28.63 9.62
C ASP A 316 -13.29 29.50 10.74
#